data_792261a841f9ca9247899e40b700b08a
#
_entry.id   792261a841f9ca9247899e40b700b08a
#
_cell.length_a   1.000
_cell.length_b   1.000
_cell.length_c   1.000
_cell.angle_alpha   90.00
_cell.angle_beta   90.00
_cell.angle_gamma   90.00
#
_symmetry.space_group_name_H-M   'P 1'
#
loop_
_entity.id
_entity.type
_entity.pdbx_description
1 polymer ?
#
loop_
_entity_poly.entity_id
_entity_poly.type
_entity_poly.pdbx_seq_one_letter_code
_entity_poly.pdbx_strand_id
1 'polypeptide(L)'
;TSRLEAYENSIFYNDEILRRIIEISKNFKNFKALVYMSDHGENPVKASHDAANFVYGMCQIPFFIYFNDSLQNSDIYTRLNKNKDEFFTNDLLYNVMLSLMGIKTHINTKTNDISSEFYDNNKSRFLTLHGKIKILDAKKMDKK
;
A
#
# COMPACT_ATOMS: atom_id res chain seq x y z
N THR A 1 -12.42 10.76 25.83
CA THR A 1 -11.83 10.68 24.46
C THR A 1 -12.86 10.05 23.55
N SER A 2 -13.23 10.72 22.45
CA SER A 2 -14.12 10.15 21.45
C SER A 2 -13.46 8.98 20.70
N ARG A 3 -14.26 8.12 20.05
CA ARG A 3 -13.71 7.03 19.22
C ARG A 3 -12.80 7.55 18.12
N LEU A 4 -13.18 8.67 17.51
CA LEU A 4 -12.39 9.29 16.44
C LEU A 4 -11.05 9.77 16.97
N GLU A 5 -11.02 10.46 18.12
CA GLU A 5 -9.76 10.87 18.76
C GLU A 5 -8.88 9.68 19.11
N ALA A 6 -9.46 8.58 19.60
CA ALA A 6 -8.71 7.36 19.90
C ALA A 6 -8.09 6.75 18.63
N TYR A 7 -8.84 6.75 17.52
CA TYR A 7 -8.35 6.29 16.21
C TYR A 7 -7.23 7.20 15.70
N GLU A 8 -7.41 8.50 15.70
CA GLU A 8 -6.38 9.47 15.31
C GLU A 8 -5.10 9.33 16.13
N ASN A 9 -5.24 9.17 17.45
CA ASN A 9 -4.11 8.92 18.35
C ASN A 9 -3.39 7.60 18.03
N SER A 10 -4.12 6.55 17.63
CA SER A 10 -3.52 5.28 17.23
C SER A 10 -2.70 5.41 15.94
N ILE A 11 -3.18 6.19 14.97
CA ILE A 11 -2.45 6.52 13.74
C ILE A 11 -1.16 7.28 14.08
N PHE A 12 -1.26 8.33 14.90
CA PHE A 12 -0.09 9.11 15.32
C PHE A 12 0.96 8.25 16.06
N TYR A 13 0.51 7.35 16.94
CA TYR A 13 1.40 6.42 17.62
C TYR A 13 2.08 5.45 16.65
N ASN A 14 1.34 4.93 15.67
CA ASN A 14 1.88 4.06 14.65
C ASN A 14 2.93 4.76 13.77
N ASP A 15 2.72 6.02 13.42
CA ASP A 15 3.69 6.83 12.67
C ASP A 15 5.01 6.97 13.44
N GLU A 16 4.95 7.20 14.76
CA GLU A 16 6.16 7.27 15.60
C GLU A 16 6.89 5.91 15.67
N ILE A 17 6.15 4.80 15.75
CA ILE A 17 6.75 3.46 15.69
C ILE A 17 7.46 3.25 14.34
N LEU A 18 6.80 3.59 13.23
CA LEU A 18 7.38 3.46 11.90
C LEU A 18 8.63 4.33 11.72
N ARG A 19 8.59 5.56 12.21
CA ARG A 19 9.76 6.44 12.23
C ARG A 19 10.93 5.76 12.93
N ARG A 20 10.71 5.18 14.13
CA ARG A 20 11.74 4.47 14.89
C ARG A 20 12.26 3.24 14.16
N ILE A 21 11.38 2.47 13.52
CA ILE A 21 11.77 1.31 12.71
C ILE A 21 12.69 1.74 11.56
N ILE A 22 12.36 2.83 10.86
CA ILE A 22 13.20 3.39 9.79
C ILE A 22 14.59 3.79 10.36
N GLU A 23 14.62 4.51 11.48
CA GLU A 23 15.88 4.94 12.09
C GLU A 23 16.75 3.75 12.52
N ILE A 24 16.15 2.72 13.11
CA ILE A 24 16.88 1.49 13.47
C ILE A 24 17.38 0.78 12.22
N SER A 25 16.56 0.71 11.18
CA SER A 25 16.89 0.02 9.92
C SER A 25 18.10 0.62 9.22
N LYS A 26 18.30 1.93 9.32
CA LYS A 26 19.48 2.64 8.76
C LYS A 26 20.80 2.14 9.33
N ASN A 27 20.80 1.57 10.54
CA ASN A 27 22.00 1.06 11.18
C ASN A 27 22.42 -0.33 10.64
N PHE A 28 21.59 -1.01 9.87
CA PHE A 28 21.96 -2.29 9.27
C PHE A 28 22.83 -2.08 8.04
N LYS A 29 24.02 -2.67 8.03
CA LYS A 29 25.04 -2.52 6.96
C LYS A 29 24.49 -2.77 5.55
N ASN A 30 23.56 -3.70 5.40
CA ASN A 30 23.02 -4.11 4.11
C ASN A 30 21.57 -3.67 3.92
N PHE A 31 21.09 -2.69 4.70
CA PHE A 31 19.74 -2.17 4.54
C PHE A 31 19.56 -1.58 3.14
N LYS A 32 18.52 -2.00 2.44
CA LYS A 32 18.18 -1.54 1.08
C LYS A 32 16.88 -0.78 1.04
N ALA A 33 15.83 -1.37 1.55
CA ALA A 33 14.51 -0.75 1.59
C ALA A 33 13.67 -1.32 2.75
N LEU A 34 12.67 -0.54 3.18
CA LEU A 34 11.62 -0.97 4.09
C LEU A 34 10.29 -0.80 3.35
N VAL A 35 9.47 -1.84 3.36
CA VAL A 35 8.12 -1.83 2.80
C VAL A 35 7.13 -1.84 3.94
N TYR A 36 6.21 -0.90 3.94
CA TYR A 36 5.09 -0.86 4.86
C TYR A 36 3.78 -0.81 4.09
N MET A 37 2.83 -1.62 4.51
CA MET A 37 1.46 -1.63 3.99
C MET A 37 0.51 -2.11 5.07
N SER A 38 -0.68 -1.50 5.17
CA SER A 38 -1.79 -2.05 5.93
C SER A 38 -2.53 -3.10 5.10
N ASP A 39 -3.11 -4.08 5.75
CA ASP A 39 -3.93 -5.13 5.12
C ASP A 39 -5.33 -4.60 4.71
N HIS A 40 -5.92 -3.71 5.49
CA HIS A 40 -7.18 -3.03 5.22
C HIS A 40 -7.24 -1.68 5.94
N GLY A 41 -8.18 -0.83 5.52
CA GLY A 41 -8.56 0.38 6.24
C GLY A 41 -9.70 0.11 7.24
N GLU A 42 -10.15 1.17 7.89
CA GLU A 42 -11.17 1.15 8.93
C GLU A 42 -12.30 2.12 8.59
N ASN A 43 -13.51 1.83 9.05
CA ASN A 43 -14.58 2.82 9.19
C ASN A 43 -14.48 3.46 10.58
N PRO A 44 -13.85 4.62 10.73
CA PRO A 44 -13.56 5.20 12.06
C PRO A 44 -14.83 5.63 12.80
N VAL A 45 -15.89 5.93 12.06
CA VAL A 45 -17.19 6.33 12.66
C VAL A 45 -17.87 5.16 13.36
N LYS A 46 -17.83 3.97 12.74
CA LYS A 46 -18.41 2.75 13.29
C LYS A 46 -17.41 1.90 14.06
N ALA A 47 -16.13 2.25 14.01
CA ALA A 47 -15.01 1.43 14.53
C ALA A 47 -15.14 -0.02 14.04
N SER A 48 -15.24 -0.19 12.73
CA SER A 48 -15.50 -1.48 12.10
C SER A 48 -14.80 -1.56 10.74
N HIS A 49 -14.26 -2.73 10.45
CA HIS A 49 -13.80 -3.15 9.13
C HIS A 49 -14.70 -4.23 8.52
N ASP A 50 -15.89 -4.43 9.10
CA ASP A 50 -16.86 -5.39 8.58
C ASP A 50 -17.41 -4.95 7.22
N ALA A 51 -17.46 -5.88 6.27
CA ALA A 51 -18.03 -5.66 4.94
C ALA A 51 -19.47 -5.15 4.96
N ALA A 52 -20.27 -5.48 6.00
CA ALA A 52 -21.62 -4.97 6.18
C ALA A 52 -21.67 -3.46 6.49
N ASN A 53 -20.58 -2.89 6.97
CA ASN A 53 -20.40 -1.47 7.27
C ASN A 53 -19.40 -0.79 6.33
N PHE A 54 -19.25 -1.33 5.13
CA PHE A 54 -18.27 -0.90 4.16
C PHE A 54 -18.42 0.59 3.82
N VAL A 55 -17.27 1.29 3.81
CA VAL A 55 -17.07 2.62 3.25
C VAL A 55 -15.82 2.61 2.39
N TYR A 56 -15.74 3.48 1.39
CA TYR A 56 -14.59 3.51 0.49
C TYR A 56 -13.25 3.75 1.21
N GLY A 57 -13.27 4.50 2.31
CA GLY A 57 -12.10 4.70 3.16
C GLY A 57 -11.43 3.41 3.64
N MET A 58 -12.19 2.30 3.76
CA MET A 58 -11.64 0.99 4.10
C MET A 58 -10.74 0.39 3.00
N CYS A 59 -10.80 0.92 1.77
CA CYS A 59 -9.90 0.56 0.67
C CYS A 59 -8.66 1.47 0.59
N GLN A 60 -8.64 2.58 1.34
CA GLN A 60 -7.55 3.54 1.33
C GLN A 60 -6.57 3.20 2.44
N ILE A 61 -5.58 2.38 2.11
CA ILE A 61 -4.56 1.91 3.04
C ILE A 61 -3.23 2.62 2.81
N PRO A 62 -2.45 2.87 3.87
CA PRO A 62 -1.10 3.36 3.70
C PRO A 62 -0.23 2.26 3.05
N PHE A 63 0.48 2.65 2.00
CA PHE A 63 1.50 1.85 1.36
C PHE A 63 2.67 2.75 1.00
N PHE A 64 3.86 2.45 1.50
CA PHE A 64 5.06 3.13 1.10
C PHE A 64 6.28 2.22 1.11
N ILE A 65 7.29 2.63 0.35
CA ILE A 65 8.59 1.98 0.30
C ILE A 65 9.65 3.04 0.62
N TYR A 66 10.30 2.88 1.76
CA TYR A 66 11.45 3.69 2.13
C TYR A 66 12.72 3.06 1.59
N PHE A 67 13.47 3.78 0.79
CA PHE A 67 14.74 3.34 0.23
C PHE A 67 15.93 3.91 0.99
N ASN A 68 16.98 3.11 1.12
CA ASN A 68 18.30 3.65 1.46
C ASN A 68 18.76 4.65 0.38
N ASP A 69 19.48 5.70 0.78
CA ASP A 69 19.91 6.79 -0.11
C ASP A 69 20.66 6.28 -1.35
N SER A 70 21.44 5.21 -1.20
CA SER A 70 22.19 4.60 -2.31
C SER A 70 21.30 4.03 -3.45
N LEU A 71 20.01 3.82 -3.19
CA LEU A 71 19.05 3.28 -4.15
C LEU A 71 18.07 4.33 -4.70
N GLN A 72 18.09 5.57 -4.23
CA GLN A 72 17.18 6.63 -4.68
C GLN A 72 17.35 7.03 -6.15
N ASN A 73 18.45 6.64 -6.79
CA ASN A 73 18.69 6.83 -8.22
C ASN A 73 18.63 5.52 -9.03
N SER A 74 18.13 4.44 -8.43
CA SER A 74 18.01 3.17 -9.12
C SER A 74 16.82 3.16 -10.09
N ASP A 75 16.87 2.29 -11.11
CA ASP A 75 15.77 2.13 -12.05
C ASP A 75 14.47 1.75 -11.37
N ILE A 76 14.51 0.89 -10.34
CA ILE A 76 13.33 0.47 -9.60
C ILE A 76 12.71 1.64 -8.82
N TYR A 77 13.54 2.48 -8.20
CA TYR A 77 13.07 3.69 -7.53
C TYR A 77 12.39 4.64 -8.52
N THR A 78 13.01 4.87 -9.67
CA THR A 78 12.48 5.76 -10.71
C THR A 78 11.11 5.28 -11.21
N ARG A 79 10.97 3.96 -11.48
CA ARG A 79 9.69 3.39 -11.92
C ARG A 79 8.62 3.46 -10.83
N LEU A 80 8.95 3.14 -9.58
CA LEU A 80 8.02 3.26 -8.45
C LEU A 80 7.57 4.70 -8.24
N ASN A 81 8.47 5.65 -8.32
CA ASN A 81 8.13 7.07 -8.19
C ASN A 81 7.24 7.57 -9.34
N LYS A 82 7.42 7.04 -10.55
CA LYS A 82 6.53 7.30 -11.70
C LYS A 82 5.10 6.78 -11.45
N ASN A 83 4.99 5.60 -10.83
CA ASN A 83 3.72 4.91 -10.65
C ASN A 83 3.08 5.15 -9.25
N LYS A 84 3.66 5.99 -8.39
CA LYS A 84 3.26 6.18 -6.98
C LYS A 84 1.82 6.62 -6.78
N ASP A 85 1.22 7.29 -7.77
CA ASP A 85 -0.15 7.80 -7.72
C ASP A 85 -1.16 6.87 -8.44
N GLU A 86 -0.68 5.71 -8.93
CA GLU A 86 -1.53 4.74 -9.59
C GLU A 86 -2.26 3.84 -8.57
N PHE A 87 -3.38 3.28 -8.97
CA PHE A 87 -4.08 2.31 -8.13
C PHE A 87 -3.24 1.05 -7.94
N PHE A 88 -3.19 0.60 -6.71
CA PHE A 88 -2.52 -0.60 -6.29
C PHE A 88 -3.38 -1.32 -5.25
N THR A 89 -3.41 -2.64 -5.28
CA THR A 89 -4.13 -3.49 -4.33
C THR A 89 -3.18 -4.45 -3.65
N ASN A 90 -3.48 -4.83 -2.41
CA ASN A 90 -2.58 -5.61 -1.57
C ASN A 90 -2.24 -7.00 -2.12
N ASP A 91 -3.11 -7.61 -2.94
CA ASP A 91 -2.84 -8.85 -3.66
C ASP A 91 -1.68 -8.72 -4.68
N LEU A 92 -1.35 -7.50 -5.13
CA LEU A 92 -0.23 -7.23 -6.02
C LEU A 92 1.13 -7.07 -5.30
N LEU A 93 1.13 -6.98 -3.96
CA LEU A 93 2.35 -6.78 -3.16
C LEU A 93 3.41 -7.84 -3.47
N TYR A 94 3.01 -9.07 -3.71
CA TYR A 94 3.90 -10.16 -4.04
C TYR A 94 4.83 -9.83 -5.24
N ASN A 95 4.28 -9.24 -6.30
CA ASN A 95 5.03 -8.91 -7.52
C ASN A 95 6.12 -7.86 -7.24
N VAL A 96 5.76 -6.78 -6.54
CA VAL A 96 6.74 -5.72 -6.22
C VAL A 96 7.81 -6.22 -5.25
N MET A 97 7.45 -7.08 -4.29
CA MET A 97 8.42 -7.68 -3.36
C MET A 97 9.45 -8.54 -4.09
N LEU A 98 9.02 -9.36 -5.05
CA LEU A 98 9.96 -10.13 -5.88
C LEU A 98 10.94 -9.22 -6.63
N SER A 99 10.44 -8.14 -7.21
CA SER A 99 11.27 -7.17 -7.94
C SER A 99 12.24 -6.43 -7.01
N LEU A 100 11.80 -6.01 -5.83
CA LEU A 100 12.68 -5.37 -4.83
C LEU A 100 13.80 -6.30 -4.36
N MET A 101 13.52 -7.59 -4.23
CA MET A 101 14.50 -8.61 -3.86
C MET A 101 15.36 -9.10 -5.04
N GLY A 102 15.11 -8.64 -6.27
CA GLY A 102 15.79 -9.09 -7.47
C GLY A 102 15.51 -10.54 -7.84
N ILE A 103 14.41 -11.11 -7.35
CA ILE A 103 14.02 -12.50 -7.61
C ILE A 103 13.31 -12.59 -8.96
N LYS A 104 13.88 -13.39 -9.87
CA LYS A 104 13.27 -13.68 -11.17
C LYS A 104 12.52 -15.01 -11.11
N THR A 105 11.25 -15.00 -11.42
CA THR A 105 10.38 -16.18 -11.44
C THR A 105 9.34 -16.05 -12.55
N HIS A 106 8.86 -17.19 -13.07
CA HIS A 106 7.84 -17.26 -14.12
C HIS A 106 6.46 -16.80 -13.64
N ILE A 107 6.24 -16.75 -12.32
CA ILE A 107 4.96 -16.28 -11.76
C ILE A 107 4.92 -14.79 -11.48
N ASN A 108 6.05 -14.07 -11.60
CA ASN A 108 6.05 -12.61 -11.52
C ASN A 108 5.51 -12.02 -12.83
N THR A 109 4.36 -11.36 -12.73
CA THR A 109 3.69 -10.75 -13.87
C THR A 109 4.00 -9.25 -13.91
N LYS A 110 4.71 -8.81 -14.95
CA LYS A 110 5.14 -7.41 -15.12
C LYS A 110 3.98 -6.40 -15.10
N THR A 111 2.82 -6.80 -15.60
CA THR A 111 1.60 -5.96 -15.60
C THR A 111 0.98 -5.82 -14.19
N ASN A 112 1.33 -6.69 -13.25
CA ASN A 112 0.90 -6.65 -11.86
C ASN A 112 1.94 -6.03 -10.92
N ASP A 113 3.11 -5.70 -11.42
CA ASP A 113 4.22 -5.17 -10.65
C ASP A 113 4.28 -3.64 -10.80
N ILE A 114 3.92 -2.91 -9.76
CA ILE A 114 3.94 -1.43 -9.77
C ILE A 114 5.35 -0.86 -9.97
N SER A 115 6.39 -1.67 -9.74
CA SER A 115 7.79 -1.29 -10.04
C SER A 115 8.20 -1.54 -11.49
N SER A 116 7.29 -2.09 -12.31
CA SER A 116 7.51 -2.36 -13.73
C SER A 116 7.13 -1.17 -14.61
N GLU A 117 7.85 -1.00 -15.73
CA GLU A 117 7.45 -0.09 -16.80
C GLU A 117 6.17 -0.51 -17.54
N PHE A 118 5.79 -1.80 -17.40
CA PHE A 118 4.61 -2.41 -18.02
C PHE A 118 3.44 -2.52 -17.05
N TYR A 119 3.49 -1.82 -15.91
CA TYR A 119 2.40 -1.86 -14.95
C TYR A 119 1.06 -1.47 -15.60
N ASP A 120 0.06 -2.35 -15.48
CA ASP A 120 -1.27 -2.07 -15.99
C ASP A 120 -2.06 -1.24 -14.95
N ASN A 121 -2.18 0.05 -15.20
CA ASN A 121 -2.89 1.00 -14.35
C ASN A 121 -4.37 1.17 -14.74
N ASN A 122 -4.94 0.26 -15.54
CA ASN A 122 -6.35 0.30 -15.87
C ASN A 122 -7.22 0.11 -14.62
N LYS A 123 -7.84 1.19 -14.16
CA LYS A 123 -8.61 1.25 -12.91
C LYS A 123 -9.79 0.27 -12.85
N SER A 124 -10.30 -0.19 -14.00
CA SER A 124 -11.42 -1.13 -14.06
C SER A 124 -11.06 -2.55 -13.63
N ARG A 125 -9.77 -2.90 -13.56
CA ARG A 125 -9.29 -4.22 -13.13
C ARG A 125 -9.28 -4.41 -11.61
N PHE A 126 -9.23 -3.31 -10.86
CA PHE A 126 -9.09 -3.37 -9.40
C PHE A 126 -10.43 -3.63 -8.73
N LEU A 127 -10.41 -4.62 -7.84
CA LEU A 127 -11.58 -5.09 -7.11
C LEU A 127 -11.38 -4.89 -5.60
N THR A 128 -12.48 -4.79 -4.88
CA THR A 128 -12.54 -4.75 -3.41
C THR A 128 -13.60 -5.72 -2.90
N LEU A 129 -13.77 -5.79 -1.57
CA LEU A 129 -14.73 -6.70 -0.92
C LEU A 129 -14.58 -8.14 -1.42
N HIS A 130 -13.35 -8.68 -1.34
CA HIS A 130 -13.02 -10.04 -1.78
C HIS A 130 -13.35 -10.30 -3.27
N GLY A 131 -13.08 -9.30 -4.12
CA GLY A 131 -13.30 -9.40 -5.56
C GLY A 131 -14.74 -9.20 -6.03
N LYS A 132 -15.64 -8.76 -5.16
CA LYS A 132 -17.08 -8.65 -5.48
C LYS A 132 -17.45 -7.32 -6.13
N ILE A 133 -16.71 -6.25 -5.87
CA ILE A 133 -17.05 -4.89 -6.32
C ILE A 133 -15.83 -4.25 -6.98
N LYS A 134 -16.05 -3.57 -8.11
CA LYS A 134 -15.01 -2.75 -8.73
C LYS A 134 -14.71 -1.54 -7.86
N ILE A 135 -13.44 -1.20 -7.69
CA ILE A 135 -13.02 -0.09 -6.83
C ILE A 135 -13.66 1.26 -7.26
N LEU A 136 -13.88 1.45 -8.56
CA LEU A 136 -14.55 2.65 -9.09
C LEU A 136 -16.02 2.75 -8.69
N ASP A 137 -16.68 1.61 -8.50
CA ASP A 137 -18.09 1.57 -8.06
C ASP A 137 -18.18 1.69 -6.54
N ALA A 138 -17.23 1.10 -5.81
CA ALA A 138 -17.10 1.27 -4.37
C ALA A 138 -17.00 2.75 -3.96
N LYS A 139 -16.24 3.56 -4.72
CA LYS A 139 -16.11 5.01 -4.49
C LYS A 139 -17.43 5.78 -4.61
N LYS A 140 -18.40 5.25 -5.36
CA LYS A 140 -19.71 5.87 -5.53
C LYS A 140 -20.68 5.55 -4.37
N MET A 141 -20.38 4.51 -3.59
CA MET A 141 -21.25 4.06 -2.50
C MET A 141 -21.29 5.05 -1.33
N ASP A 142 -20.19 5.75 -1.06
CA ASP A 142 -20.09 6.75 0.02
C ASP A 142 -20.90 8.03 -0.27
N LYS A 143 -21.41 8.19 -1.49
CA LYS A 143 -22.16 9.38 -1.90
C LYS A 143 -23.69 9.23 -1.70
N LYS A 144 -24.14 8.09 -1.20
CA LYS A 144 -25.54 7.79 -0.88
C LYS A 144 -25.76 7.82 0.63
#